data_bf08859a97a621801e15e80c43e431a6
#
_entry.id   bf08859a97a621801e15e80c43e431a6
#
_cell.length_a   1.000
_cell.length_b   1.000
_cell.length_c   1.000
_cell.angle_alpha   90.00
_cell.angle_beta   90.00
_cell.angle_gamma   90.00
#
_symmetry.space_group_name_H-M   'P 1'
#
loop_
_entity.id
_entity.type
_entity.pdbx_description
1 polymer ?
#
loop_
_entity_poly.entity_id
_entity_poly.type
_entity_poly.pdbx_seq_one_letter_code
_entity_poly.pdbx_strand_id
1 'polypeptide(L)'
;MCALRTKLIVLQRFVKKYERKKKGRNKNSLLLGHIVMITAINKKIKQVCASFMNLIMPRECPVCGKRMMPTEETMCIGCMSMLPTANLEDSLDNGMIRLVWPGTKVEHGLCLFYYRSHNAHQRPVMQFKYMKNAKLARTMGQLAATVIAEYGIEKEIDGLIPVPLSWRRHLERGYNQAEWLAQGIAETFRLPVHTKLLKRTEHRRQQTRLNREERKENAEGLYRATIPEQMKGRHFLIVDDVCTTGATLSACAKAIKEADPSACVSIFALAWVGE
;
A
#
# COMPACT_ATOMS: atom_id res chain seq x y z
N MET A 1 10.81 8.55 -15.82
CA MET A 1 12.10 8.76 -16.51
C MET A 1 13.30 9.01 -15.59
N CYS A 2 13.11 9.53 -14.37
CA CYS A 2 14.23 9.84 -13.46
C CYS A 2 14.95 8.60 -12.88
N ALA A 3 14.22 7.54 -12.52
CA ALA A 3 14.80 6.33 -11.91
C ALA A 3 15.73 5.52 -12.84
N LEU A 4 15.53 5.58 -14.15
CA LEU A 4 16.40 4.94 -15.13
C LEU A 4 17.74 5.69 -15.29
N ARG A 5 17.71 7.03 -15.22
CA ARG A 5 18.95 7.85 -15.26
C ARG A 5 19.84 7.60 -14.07
N THR A 6 19.27 7.48 -12.87
CA THR A 6 20.06 7.26 -11.64
C THR A 6 20.72 5.86 -11.65
N LYS A 7 20.02 4.83 -12.12
CA LYS A 7 20.60 3.49 -12.27
C LYS A 7 21.71 3.45 -13.35
N LEU A 8 21.55 4.21 -14.41
CA LEU A 8 22.57 4.30 -15.48
C LEU A 8 23.85 5.00 -14.98
N ILE A 9 23.71 6.06 -14.20
CA ILE A 9 24.85 6.82 -13.62
C ILE A 9 25.62 5.95 -12.60
N VAL A 10 24.91 5.17 -11.78
CA VAL A 10 25.55 4.24 -10.82
C VAL A 10 26.30 3.13 -11.57
N LEU A 11 25.72 2.56 -12.62
CA LEU A 11 26.39 1.57 -13.47
C LEU A 11 27.63 2.16 -14.17
N GLN A 12 27.55 3.37 -14.71
CA GLN A 12 28.67 4.04 -15.36
C GLN A 12 29.82 4.35 -14.37
N ARG A 13 29.50 4.75 -13.13
CA ARG A 13 30.52 4.93 -12.08
C ARG A 13 31.15 3.61 -11.66
N PHE A 14 30.37 2.53 -11.59
CA PHE A 14 30.88 1.20 -11.27
C PHE A 14 31.81 0.65 -12.37
N VAL A 15 31.42 0.83 -13.64
CA VAL A 15 32.24 0.46 -14.81
C VAL A 15 33.55 1.25 -14.85
N LYS A 16 33.50 2.60 -14.68
CA LYS A 16 34.72 3.45 -14.63
C LYS A 16 35.65 3.10 -13.47
N LYS A 17 35.10 2.76 -12.28
CA LYS A 17 35.91 2.32 -11.13
C LYS A 17 36.55 0.96 -11.37
N TYR A 18 35.88 0.09 -12.11
CA TYR A 18 36.40 -1.23 -12.49
C TYR A 18 37.45 -1.16 -13.60
N GLU A 19 37.28 -0.29 -14.59
CA GLU A 19 38.27 -0.05 -15.66
C GLU A 19 39.58 0.52 -15.12
N ARG A 20 39.53 1.40 -14.13
CA ARG A 20 40.76 1.90 -13.44
C ARG A 20 41.52 0.81 -12.68
N LYS A 21 40.85 -0.24 -12.19
CA LYS A 21 41.48 -1.40 -11.55
C LYS A 21 42.09 -2.41 -12.54
N LYS A 22 41.81 -2.29 -13.84
CA LYS A 22 42.07 -3.27 -14.89
C LYS A 22 43.36 -3.12 -15.64
N LYS A 23 44.17 -2.11 -15.37
CA LYS A 23 45.49 -1.95 -16.04
C LYS A 23 46.50 -3.05 -15.66
N GLY A 24 46.10 -4.15 -15.00
CA GLY A 24 47.03 -5.20 -14.52
C GLY A 24 46.65 -6.67 -14.69
N ARG A 25 45.44 -7.06 -15.27
CA ARG A 25 45.15 -8.52 -15.38
C ARG A 25 44.21 -8.85 -16.56
N ASN A 26 44.81 -9.51 -17.56
CA ASN A 26 44.22 -9.82 -18.86
C ASN A 26 43.32 -11.09 -18.92
N LYS A 27 42.97 -11.74 -17.81
CA LYS A 27 42.14 -12.96 -17.83
C LYS A 27 40.67 -12.73 -17.43
N ASN A 28 40.32 -11.62 -16.75
CA ASN A 28 38.97 -11.37 -16.27
C ASN A 28 38.06 -10.62 -17.28
N SER A 29 38.59 -10.14 -18.42
CA SER A 29 37.83 -9.40 -19.41
C SER A 29 36.91 -10.30 -20.25
N LEU A 30 37.36 -11.51 -20.55
CA LEU A 30 36.58 -12.53 -21.27
C LEU A 30 35.40 -13.04 -20.42
N LEU A 31 35.64 -13.28 -19.13
CA LEU A 31 34.60 -13.75 -18.20
C LEU A 31 33.49 -12.67 -18.03
N LEU A 32 33.85 -11.39 -17.93
CA LEU A 32 32.88 -10.30 -17.78
C LEU A 32 32.05 -10.08 -19.06
N GLY A 33 32.69 -10.20 -20.23
CA GLY A 33 32.01 -10.17 -21.53
C GLY A 33 30.98 -11.31 -21.66
N HIS A 34 31.35 -12.53 -21.24
CA HIS A 34 30.44 -13.67 -21.21
C HIS A 34 29.27 -13.48 -20.24
N ILE A 35 29.52 -12.97 -19.04
CA ILE A 35 28.45 -12.71 -18.05
C ILE A 35 27.49 -11.65 -18.57
N VAL A 36 27.96 -10.54 -19.16
CA VAL A 36 27.13 -9.50 -19.74
C VAL A 36 26.35 -10.04 -20.95
N MET A 37 26.98 -10.86 -21.77
CA MET A 37 26.30 -11.48 -22.91
C MET A 37 25.24 -12.50 -22.48
N ILE A 38 25.52 -13.34 -21.47
CA ILE A 38 24.56 -14.31 -20.93
C ILE A 38 23.37 -13.58 -20.26
N THR A 39 23.61 -12.49 -19.53
CA THR A 39 22.54 -11.70 -18.93
C THR A 39 21.67 -11.01 -19.97
N ALA A 40 22.27 -10.52 -21.06
CA ALA A 40 21.54 -9.89 -22.18
C ALA A 40 20.72 -10.94 -22.95
N ILE A 41 21.28 -12.12 -23.21
CA ILE A 41 20.59 -13.26 -23.86
C ILE A 41 19.43 -13.73 -22.97
N ASN A 42 19.65 -13.94 -21.69
CA ASN A 42 18.60 -14.33 -20.73
C ASN A 42 17.48 -13.30 -20.64
N LYS A 43 17.80 -12.00 -20.74
CA LYS A 43 16.79 -10.93 -20.80
C LYS A 43 15.97 -10.99 -22.08
N LYS A 44 16.59 -11.21 -23.24
CA LYS A 44 15.89 -11.38 -24.53
C LYS A 44 15.05 -12.65 -24.55
N ILE A 45 15.55 -13.78 -24.08
CA ILE A 45 14.79 -15.04 -23.97
C ILE A 45 13.58 -14.83 -23.08
N LYS A 46 13.72 -14.21 -21.90
CA LYS A 46 12.58 -13.88 -21.02
C LYS A 46 11.55 -12.99 -21.70
N GLN A 47 11.99 -12.00 -22.49
CA GLN A 47 11.08 -11.13 -23.25
C GLN A 47 10.32 -11.89 -24.36
N VAL A 48 11.02 -12.74 -25.11
CA VAL A 48 10.39 -13.58 -26.16
C VAL A 48 9.42 -14.58 -25.54
N CYS A 49 9.82 -15.29 -24.48
CA CYS A 49 8.93 -16.19 -23.77
C CYS A 49 7.71 -15.47 -23.17
N ALA A 50 7.91 -14.29 -22.58
CA ALA A 50 6.80 -13.49 -22.07
C ALA A 50 5.86 -13.01 -23.19
N SER A 51 6.39 -12.64 -24.36
CA SER A 51 5.57 -12.27 -25.53
C SER A 51 4.78 -13.44 -26.07
N PHE A 52 5.40 -14.61 -26.15
CA PHE A 52 4.74 -15.85 -26.58
C PHE A 52 3.68 -16.31 -25.56
N MET A 53 3.97 -16.25 -24.28
CA MET A 53 3.00 -16.53 -23.23
C MET A 53 1.82 -15.53 -23.25
N ASN A 54 2.07 -14.25 -23.52
CA ASN A 54 1.01 -13.25 -23.68
C ASN A 54 0.15 -13.47 -24.92
N LEU A 55 0.64 -14.20 -25.92
CA LEU A 55 -0.14 -14.58 -27.10
C LEU A 55 -1.12 -15.72 -26.76
N ILE A 56 -0.66 -16.72 -25.99
CA ILE A 56 -1.43 -17.92 -25.62
C ILE A 56 -2.33 -17.64 -24.40
N MET A 57 -1.82 -16.91 -23.40
CA MET A 57 -2.52 -16.52 -22.19
C MET A 57 -2.42 -15.00 -22.02
N PRO A 58 -3.28 -14.23 -22.70
CA PRO A 58 -3.26 -12.79 -22.60
C PRO A 58 -3.56 -12.36 -21.16
N ARG A 59 -2.78 -11.38 -20.66
CA ARG A 59 -3.08 -10.79 -19.35
C ARG A 59 -4.34 -9.97 -19.46
N GLU A 60 -5.30 -10.27 -18.61
CA GLU A 60 -6.55 -9.54 -18.54
C GLU A 60 -6.51 -8.51 -17.40
N CYS A 61 -7.15 -7.38 -17.63
CA CYS A 61 -7.32 -6.37 -16.60
C CYS A 61 -8.20 -6.93 -15.49
N PRO A 62 -7.72 -6.96 -14.23
CA PRO A 62 -8.48 -7.53 -13.14
C PRO A 62 -9.75 -6.73 -12.80
N VAL A 63 -9.88 -5.50 -13.33
CA VAL A 63 -11.04 -4.64 -13.09
C VAL A 63 -12.12 -4.83 -14.16
N CYS A 64 -11.77 -4.87 -15.46
CA CYS A 64 -12.74 -4.90 -16.55
C CYS A 64 -12.67 -6.16 -17.43
N GLY A 65 -11.72 -7.06 -17.17
CA GLY A 65 -11.52 -8.28 -17.98
C GLY A 65 -10.90 -8.05 -19.37
N LYS A 66 -10.69 -6.78 -19.79
CA LYS A 66 -10.09 -6.50 -21.10
C LYS A 66 -8.63 -6.93 -21.14
N ARG A 67 -8.18 -7.37 -22.31
CA ARG A 67 -6.77 -7.70 -22.56
C ARG A 67 -5.89 -6.48 -22.28
N MET A 68 -4.83 -6.69 -21.50
CA MET A 68 -3.86 -5.66 -21.14
C MET A 68 -2.77 -5.55 -22.21
N MET A 69 -2.28 -4.32 -22.41
CA MET A 69 -1.11 -4.06 -23.25
C MET A 69 0.16 -4.56 -22.54
N PRO A 70 1.26 -4.83 -23.27
CA PRO A 70 2.52 -5.27 -22.65
C PRO A 70 3.11 -4.26 -21.64
N THR A 71 2.80 -2.98 -21.83
CA THR A 71 3.22 -1.88 -20.95
C THR A 71 2.38 -1.72 -19.69
N GLU A 72 1.19 -2.33 -19.65
CA GLU A 72 0.30 -2.29 -18.51
C GLU A 72 0.64 -3.43 -17.54
N GLU A 73 0.97 -3.08 -16.30
CA GLU A 73 1.46 -4.08 -15.33
C GLU A 73 0.39 -4.61 -14.38
N THR A 74 -0.53 -3.76 -13.96
CA THR A 74 -1.47 -4.06 -12.86
C THR A 74 -2.93 -3.95 -13.25
N MET A 75 -3.29 -2.96 -14.07
CA MET A 75 -4.62 -2.78 -14.65
C MET A 75 -4.48 -2.01 -15.97
N CYS A 76 -5.52 -2.02 -16.81
CA CYS A 76 -5.49 -1.27 -18.05
C CYS A 76 -5.60 0.24 -17.81
N ILE A 77 -5.06 1.01 -18.75
CA ILE A 77 -5.03 2.47 -18.66
C ILE A 77 -6.43 3.08 -18.56
N GLY A 78 -7.42 2.48 -19.26
CA GLY A 78 -8.82 2.91 -19.18
C GLY A 78 -9.42 2.74 -17.78
N CYS A 79 -9.12 1.65 -17.08
CA CYS A 79 -9.55 1.49 -15.68
C CYS A 79 -8.79 2.43 -14.76
N MET A 80 -7.50 2.67 -15.01
CA MET A 80 -6.69 3.60 -14.22
C MET A 80 -7.24 5.04 -14.33
N SER A 81 -7.59 5.50 -15.54
CA SER A 81 -8.12 6.85 -15.77
C SER A 81 -9.55 7.07 -15.26
N MET A 82 -10.29 5.98 -15.01
CA MET A 82 -11.66 6.03 -14.47
C MET A 82 -11.71 5.95 -12.93
N LEU A 83 -10.56 5.82 -12.27
CA LEU A 83 -10.53 5.77 -10.81
C LEU A 83 -10.96 7.13 -10.24
N PRO A 84 -11.99 7.18 -9.37
CA PRO A 84 -12.45 8.41 -8.75
C PRO A 84 -11.47 8.80 -7.64
N THR A 85 -10.43 9.55 -7.99
CA THR A 85 -9.50 10.09 -7.01
C THR A 85 -10.23 11.02 -6.04
N ALA A 86 -9.97 10.86 -4.76
CA ALA A 86 -10.49 11.77 -3.76
C ALA A 86 -9.75 13.10 -3.87
N ASN A 87 -10.52 14.18 -4.02
CA ASN A 87 -10.00 15.53 -3.83
C ASN A 87 -10.48 15.98 -2.45
N LEU A 88 -9.66 15.72 -1.43
CA LEU A 88 -9.93 16.19 -0.08
C LEU A 88 -9.45 17.63 0.02
N GLU A 89 -10.36 18.55 0.40
CA GLU A 89 -10.02 19.96 0.55
C GLU A 89 -9.01 20.19 1.67
N ASP A 90 -9.09 19.39 2.74
CA ASP A 90 -8.18 19.47 3.89
C ASP A 90 -7.89 18.08 4.46
N SER A 91 -6.64 17.81 4.81
CA SER A 91 -6.22 16.59 5.49
C SER A 91 -6.45 16.63 7.00
N LEU A 92 -6.60 17.83 7.58
CA LEU A 92 -6.77 18.07 9.02
C LEU A 92 -8.24 18.09 9.44
N ASP A 93 -9.14 18.50 8.57
CA ASP A 93 -10.59 18.54 8.84
C ASP A 93 -11.41 18.08 7.64
N ASN A 94 -11.71 16.81 7.62
CA ASN A 94 -12.60 16.23 6.61
C ASN A 94 -13.53 15.19 7.22
N GLY A 95 -14.51 14.71 6.41
CA GLY A 95 -15.49 13.74 6.89
C GLY A 95 -14.88 12.44 7.41
N MET A 96 -13.73 12.01 6.92
CA MET A 96 -13.04 10.80 7.40
C MET A 96 -12.47 11.01 8.82
N ILE A 97 -11.87 12.17 9.10
CA ILE A 97 -11.42 12.54 10.45
C ILE A 97 -12.61 12.60 11.41
N ARG A 98 -13.70 13.26 11.01
CA ARG A 98 -14.91 13.39 11.84
C ARG A 98 -15.54 12.05 12.19
N LEU A 99 -15.38 11.01 11.36
CA LEU A 99 -15.82 9.64 11.69
C LEU A 99 -14.98 8.99 12.79
N VAL A 100 -13.69 9.30 12.85
CA VAL A 100 -12.71 8.70 13.78
C VAL A 100 -12.59 9.51 15.07
N TRP A 101 -12.67 10.83 15.00
CA TRP A 101 -12.48 11.79 16.09
C TRP A 101 -13.28 11.50 17.37
N PRO A 102 -14.55 11.06 17.34
CA PRO A 102 -15.29 10.76 18.56
C PRO A 102 -14.63 9.67 19.42
N GLY A 103 -13.79 8.82 18.81
CA GLY A 103 -13.07 7.76 19.54
C GLY A 103 -11.65 8.14 19.97
N THR A 104 -10.93 8.93 19.18
CA THR A 104 -9.55 9.37 19.47
C THR A 104 -9.09 10.45 18.47
N LYS A 105 -8.20 11.33 18.94
CA LYS A 105 -7.60 12.35 18.08
C LYS A 105 -6.66 11.72 17.07
N VAL A 106 -6.81 12.08 15.79
CA VAL A 106 -5.88 11.80 14.70
C VAL A 106 -5.43 13.11 14.08
N GLU A 107 -4.19 13.14 13.57
CA GLU A 107 -3.61 14.37 13.03
C GLU A 107 -4.08 14.62 11.60
N HIS A 108 -4.02 13.60 10.72
CA HIS A 108 -4.44 13.69 9.32
C HIS A 108 -5.32 12.51 8.93
N GLY A 109 -6.25 12.74 8.01
CA GLY A 109 -7.10 11.70 7.40
C GLY A 109 -7.09 11.82 5.88
N LEU A 110 -6.64 10.78 5.19
CA LEU A 110 -6.50 10.76 3.74
C LEU A 110 -7.10 9.50 3.13
N CYS A 111 -7.59 9.61 1.91
CA CYS A 111 -7.96 8.46 1.09
C CYS A 111 -7.56 8.68 -0.37
N LEU A 112 -7.34 7.59 -1.10
CA LEU A 112 -7.06 7.67 -2.53
C LEU A 112 -8.35 7.82 -3.34
N PHE A 113 -9.43 7.12 -2.94
CA PHE A 113 -10.72 7.13 -3.61
C PHE A 113 -11.83 7.53 -2.66
N TYR A 114 -12.77 8.34 -3.16
CA TYR A 114 -13.99 8.69 -2.44
C TYR A 114 -15.21 8.18 -3.18
N TYR A 115 -16.11 7.51 -2.47
CA TYR A 115 -17.36 6.98 -3.00
C TYR A 115 -18.55 7.41 -2.17
N ARG A 116 -19.59 7.91 -2.83
CA ARG A 116 -20.91 8.08 -2.22
C ARG A 116 -21.66 6.75 -2.25
N SER A 117 -22.34 6.42 -1.15
CA SER A 117 -22.97 5.09 -0.92
C SER A 117 -23.98 4.65 -1.99
N HIS A 118 -24.53 5.58 -2.76
CA HIS A 118 -25.58 5.34 -3.77
C HIS A 118 -25.11 5.31 -5.23
N ASN A 119 -23.81 5.44 -5.51
CA ASN A 119 -23.32 5.47 -6.88
C ASN A 119 -22.98 4.07 -7.43
N ALA A 120 -23.50 3.77 -8.63
CA ALA A 120 -23.26 2.52 -9.38
C ALA A 120 -21.76 2.25 -9.69
N HIS A 121 -20.88 3.23 -9.48
CA HIS A 121 -19.42 3.13 -9.69
C HIS A 121 -18.67 2.47 -8.52
N GLN A 122 -19.36 1.85 -7.55
CA GLN A 122 -18.74 1.11 -6.43
C GLN A 122 -18.03 -0.18 -6.86
N ARG A 123 -18.31 -0.69 -8.07
CA ARG A 123 -17.72 -1.96 -8.58
C ARG A 123 -16.20 -2.02 -8.50
N PRO A 124 -15.42 -0.99 -8.87
CA PRO A 124 -13.97 -1.07 -8.78
C PRO A 124 -13.46 -1.29 -7.36
N VAL A 125 -13.99 -0.55 -6.36
CA VAL A 125 -13.54 -0.68 -4.95
C VAL A 125 -13.94 -2.01 -4.34
N MET A 126 -15.15 -2.50 -4.64
CA MET A 126 -15.55 -3.83 -4.21
C MET A 126 -14.66 -4.91 -4.82
N GLN A 127 -14.23 -4.74 -6.06
CA GLN A 127 -13.26 -5.64 -6.69
C GLN A 127 -11.89 -5.55 -6.01
N PHE A 128 -11.39 -4.36 -5.63
CA PHE A 128 -10.14 -4.23 -4.86
C PHE A 128 -10.18 -5.02 -3.56
N LYS A 129 -11.31 -4.99 -2.83
CA LYS A 129 -11.50 -5.74 -1.60
C LYS A 129 -11.45 -7.26 -1.78
N TYR A 130 -11.90 -7.75 -2.94
CA TYR A 130 -11.97 -9.18 -3.26
C TYR A 130 -10.84 -9.65 -4.19
N MET A 131 -10.05 -8.74 -4.76
CA MET A 131 -8.94 -9.12 -5.63
C MET A 131 -7.79 -9.69 -4.80
N LYS A 132 -7.50 -10.98 -5.01
CA LYS A 132 -6.31 -11.66 -4.48
C LYS A 132 -5.05 -11.26 -5.26
N ASN A 133 -4.82 -9.95 -5.43
CA ASN A 133 -3.70 -9.42 -6.21
C ASN A 133 -2.84 -8.45 -5.39
N ALA A 134 -1.85 -9.02 -4.70
CA ALA A 134 -0.91 -8.27 -3.89
C ALA A 134 -0.12 -7.20 -4.70
N LYS A 135 0.22 -7.51 -5.96
CA LYS A 135 0.92 -6.56 -6.85
C LYS A 135 0.08 -5.32 -7.11
N LEU A 136 -1.23 -5.50 -7.32
CA LEU A 136 -2.15 -4.37 -7.51
C LEU A 136 -2.25 -3.52 -6.24
N ALA A 137 -2.41 -4.14 -5.05
CA ALA A 137 -2.45 -3.43 -3.79
C ALA A 137 -1.17 -2.58 -3.58
N ARG A 138 0.00 -3.15 -3.88
CA ARG A 138 1.29 -2.44 -3.81
C ARG A 138 1.36 -1.25 -4.79
N THR A 139 0.90 -1.41 -6.04
CA THR A 139 0.84 -0.32 -7.01
C THR A 139 -0.13 0.78 -6.56
N MET A 140 -1.28 0.42 -5.97
CA MET A 140 -2.18 1.40 -5.36
C MET A 140 -1.54 2.14 -4.20
N GLY A 141 -0.68 1.46 -3.41
CA GLY A 141 0.14 2.11 -2.39
C GLY A 141 1.12 3.13 -2.96
N GLN A 142 1.79 2.82 -4.06
CA GLN A 142 2.67 3.76 -4.75
C GLN A 142 1.91 4.98 -5.30
N LEU A 143 0.69 4.77 -5.81
CA LEU A 143 -0.19 5.87 -6.22
C LEU A 143 -0.68 6.68 -5.01
N ALA A 144 -1.04 6.01 -3.92
CA ALA A 144 -1.42 6.68 -2.67
C ALA A 144 -0.31 7.58 -2.12
N ALA A 145 0.95 7.18 -2.26
CA ALA A 145 2.08 8.00 -1.84
C ALA A 145 2.14 9.35 -2.60
N THR A 146 1.71 9.43 -3.86
CA THR A 146 1.65 10.71 -4.57
C THR A 146 0.63 11.66 -3.94
N VAL A 147 -0.54 11.14 -3.55
CA VAL A 147 -1.57 11.92 -2.85
C VAL A 147 -1.09 12.36 -1.47
N ILE A 148 -0.47 11.48 -0.70
CA ILE A 148 0.07 11.81 0.63
C ILE A 148 1.13 12.92 0.53
N ALA A 149 2.00 12.87 -0.49
CA ALA A 149 3.03 13.88 -0.74
C ALA A 149 2.46 15.25 -1.11
N GLU A 150 1.30 15.33 -1.75
CA GLU A 150 0.62 16.60 -2.06
C GLU A 150 0.25 17.39 -0.79
N TYR A 151 0.01 16.68 0.33
CA TYR A 151 -0.26 17.29 1.64
C TYR A 151 0.99 17.48 2.50
N GLY A 152 2.17 17.02 2.06
CA GLY A 152 3.44 17.15 2.78
C GLY A 152 3.59 16.27 4.03
N ILE A 153 2.65 15.36 4.26
CA ILE A 153 2.55 14.53 5.47
C ILE A 153 3.69 13.49 5.55
N GLU A 154 4.28 13.12 4.43
CA GLU A 154 5.39 12.16 4.36
C GLU A 154 6.62 12.58 5.18
N LYS A 155 6.77 13.88 5.46
CA LYS A 155 7.87 14.43 6.25
C LYS A 155 7.65 14.32 7.76
N GLU A 156 6.40 14.12 8.15
CA GLU A 156 5.97 14.03 9.55
C GLU A 156 5.91 12.59 10.05
N ILE A 157 5.81 11.62 9.12
CA ILE A 157 5.57 10.21 9.44
C ILE A 157 6.88 9.48 9.67
N ASP A 158 6.99 8.77 10.80
CA ASP A 158 8.12 7.89 11.13
C ASP A 158 7.94 6.45 10.62
N GLY A 159 6.71 6.04 10.30
CA GLY A 159 6.43 4.70 9.79
C GLY A 159 4.95 4.44 9.54
N LEU A 160 4.70 3.30 8.91
CA LEU A 160 3.36 2.86 8.55
C LEU A 160 2.93 1.66 9.38
N ILE A 161 1.67 1.66 9.82
CA ILE A 161 1.06 0.54 10.54
C ILE A 161 -0.15 0.05 9.74
N PRO A 162 -0.04 -1.09 9.04
CA PRO A 162 -1.19 -1.67 8.35
C PRO A 162 -2.20 -2.23 9.38
N VAL A 163 -3.48 -2.01 9.14
CA VAL A 163 -4.56 -2.57 9.98
C VAL A 163 -4.47 -4.10 9.96
N PRO A 164 -4.38 -4.76 11.12
CA PRO A 164 -4.28 -6.22 11.18
C PRO A 164 -5.61 -6.89 10.78
N LEU A 165 -5.53 -7.91 9.93
CA LEU A 165 -6.67 -8.75 9.61
C LEU A 165 -6.98 -9.74 10.76
N SER A 166 -8.26 -10.14 10.89
CA SER A 166 -8.60 -11.33 11.67
C SER A 166 -8.01 -12.57 11.04
N TRP A 167 -7.66 -13.59 11.87
CA TRP A 167 -7.14 -14.87 11.40
C TRP A 167 -8.04 -15.52 10.32
N ARG A 168 -9.38 -15.50 10.52
CA ARG A 168 -10.35 -16.01 9.55
C ARG A 168 -10.23 -15.30 8.19
N ARG A 169 -10.18 -13.95 8.18
CA ARG A 169 -10.02 -13.19 6.93
C ARG A 169 -8.65 -13.41 6.30
N HIS A 170 -7.61 -13.64 7.10
CA HIS A 170 -6.28 -13.98 6.59
C HIS A 170 -6.29 -15.32 5.85
N LEU A 171 -6.97 -16.35 6.39
CA LEU A 171 -7.16 -17.64 5.71
C LEU A 171 -8.00 -17.52 4.41
N GLU A 172 -9.08 -16.73 4.45
CA GLU A 172 -9.96 -16.54 3.29
C GLU A 172 -9.27 -15.79 2.14
N ARG A 173 -8.48 -14.78 2.47
CA ARG A 173 -7.85 -13.87 1.48
C ARG A 173 -6.44 -14.30 1.09
N GLY A 174 -5.74 -15.04 1.95
CA GLY A 174 -4.35 -15.47 1.77
C GLY A 174 -3.29 -14.41 2.09
N TYR A 175 -3.68 -13.13 2.23
CA TYR A 175 -2.76 -12.02 2.55
C TYR A 175 -3.52 -10.81 3.12
N ASN A 176 -2.77 -9.87 3.73
CA ASN A 176 -3.32 -8.62 4.24
C ASN A 176 -3.18 -7.51 3.18
N GLN A 177 -4.32 -7.03 2.66
CA GLN A 177 -4.35 -5.97 1.64
C GLN A 177 -3.73 -4.66 2.15
N ALA A 178 -4.04 -4.29 3.40
CA ALA A 178 -3.49 -3.10 4.03
C ALA A 178 -1.96 -3.15 4.14
N GLU A 179 -1.39 -4.33 4.34
CA GLU A 179 0.07 -4.53 4.40
C GLU A 179 0.74 -4.28 3.04
N TRP A 180 0.19 -4.84 1.95
CA TRP A 180 0.72 -4.59 0.61
C TRP A 180 0.55 -3.14 0.17
N LEU A 181 -0.57 -2.51 0.55
CA LEU A 181 -0.80 -1.09 0.35
C LEU A 181 0.25 -0.24 1.10
N ALA A 182 0.46 -0.53 2.39
CA ALA A 182 1.48 0.13 3.20
C ALA A 182 2.89 -0.07 2.64
N GLN A 183 3.23 -1.26 2.12
CA GLN A 183 4.52 -1.50 1.47
C GLN A 183 4.71 -0.64 0.22
N GLY A 184 3.67 -0.45 -0.60
CA GLY A 184 3.73 0.43 -1.77
C GLY A 184 4.00 1.90 -1.40
N ILE A 185 3.36 2.40 -0.35
CA ILE A 185 3.61 3.74 0.22
C ILE A 185 5.05 3.83 0.76
N ALA A 186 5.43 2.84 1.57
CA ALA A 186 6.72 2.78 2.24
C ALA A 186 7.91 2.79 1.26
N GLU A 187 7.80 2.09 0.13
CA GLU A 187 8.83 2.07 -0.90
C GLU A 187 9.07 3.43 -1.55
N THR A 188 7.99 4.21 -1.72
CA THR A 188 8.08 5.56 -2.30
C THR A 188 8.75 6.52 -1.33
N PHE A 189 8.39 6.47 -0.05
CA PHE A 189 8.89 7.37 0.99
C PHE A 189 10.14 6.84 1.71
N ARG A 190 10.49 5.55 1.53
CA ARG A 190 11.57 4.86 2.25
C ARG A 190 11.32 4.79 3.76
N LEU A 191 10.06 4.62 4.13
CA LEU A 191 9.63 4.50 5.52
C LEU A 191 9.51 3.03 5.94
N PRO A 192 9.67 2.69 7.22
CA PRO A 192 9.44 1.35 7.72
C PRO A 192 7.94 0.99 7.77
N VAL A 193 7.63 -0.29 7.54
CA VAL A 193 6.29 -0.86 7.75
C VAL A 193 6.30 -1.72 8.99
N HIS A 194 5.49 -1.37 9.97
CA HIS A 194 5.41 -2.02 11.28
C HIS A 194 4.20 -2.96 11.37
N THR A 195 4.34 -4.18 10.86
CA THR A 195 3.26 -5.20 10.85
C THR A 195 2.98 -5.82 12.22
N LYS A 196 3.88 -5.60 13.19
CA LYS A 196 3.81 -6.21 14.53
C LYS A 196 3.40 -5.25 15.64
N LEU A 197 3.36 -3.93 15.39
CA LEU A 197 3.02 -2.95 16.43
C LEU A 197 1.55 -2.99 16.88
N LEU A 198 0.64 -3.42 16.00
CA LEU A 198 -0.75 -3.68 16.33
C LEU A 198 -1.09 -5.15 16.09
N LYS A 199 -1.89 -5.70 16.98
CA LYS A 199 -2.53 -7.01 16.83
C LYS A 199 -4.02 -6.89 17.02
N ARG A 200 -4.77 -7.67 16.22
CA ARG A 200 -6.19 -7.86 16.43
C ARG A 200 -6.38 -8.91 17.51
N THR A 201 -7.14 -8.58 18.54
CA THR A 201 -7.56 -9.52 19.58
C THR A 201 -8.76 -10.32 19.09
N GLU A 202 -8.76 -11.62 19.31
CA GLU A 202 -9.92 -12.47 19.01
C GLU A 202 -10.89 -12.43 20.20
N HIS A 203 -11.82 -11.47 20.19
CA HIS A 203 -12.97 -11.59 21.09
C HIS A 203 -13.97 -12.58 20.48
N ARG A 204 -14.13 -13.70 21.16
CA ARG A 204 -15.09 -14.78 20.88
C ARG A 204 -16.51 -14.37 21.25
N ARG A 205 -17.04 -13.29 20.64
CA ARG A 205 -18.48 -13.00 20.72
C ARG A 205 -19.10 -13.32 19.35
N GLN A 206 -19.89 -14.38 19.34
CA GLN A 206 -20.84 -14.66 18.26
C GLN A 206 -21.73 -13.44 18.06
N GLN A 207 -21.75 -12.86 16.87
CA GLN A 207 -22.59 -11.73 16.54
C GLN A 207 -23.37 -12.00 15.27
N THR A 208 -24.59 -12.37 15.50
CA THR A 208 -25.70 -12.23 14.57
C THR A 208 -26.20 -10.78 14.67
N ARG A 209 -26.22 -10.08 13.52
CA ARG A 209 -26.90 -8.81 13.23
C ARG A 209 -26.77 -7.69 14.29
N LEU A 210 -25.77 -6.82 14.12
CA LEU A 210 -25.61 -5.62 14.93
C LEU A 210 -25.90 -4.35 14.14
N ASN A 211 -26.54 -3.39 14.80
CA ASN A 211 -26.79 -2.02 14.33
C ASN A 211 -25.48 -1.20 14.25
N ARG A 212 -25.53 -0.01 13.60
CA ARG A 212 -24.37 0.87 13.34
C ARG A 212 -23.67 1.33 14.64
N GLU A 213 -24.43 1.58 15.70
CA GLU A 213 -23.92 2.00 17.01
C GLU A 213 -23.25 0.84 17.75
N GLU A 214 -23.86 -0.33 17.77
CA GLU A 214 -23.30 -1.55 18.35
C GLU A 214 -21.99 -1.99 17.67
N ARG A 215 -21.78 -1.62 16.39
CA ARG A 215 -20.50 -1.85 15.70
C ARG A 215 -19.37 -0.94 16.19
N LYS A 216 -19.68 0.27 16.68
CA LYS A 216 -18.70 1.17 17.31
C LYS A 216 -18.26 0.65 18.67
N GLU A 217 -19.21 0.29 19.53
CA GLU A 217 -18.93 -0.28 20.86
C GLU A 217 -18.19 -1.62 20.80
N ASN A 218 -18.51 -2.45 19.81
CA ASN A 218 -17.82 -3.74 19.60
C ASN A 218 -16.43 -3.62 18.97
N ALA A 219 -16.03 -2.44 18.51
CA ALA A 219 -14.66 -2.18 18.01
C ALA A 219 -13.69 -1.90 19.18
N GLU A 220 -14.19 -1.51 20.36
CA GLU A 220 -13.36 -1.28 21.54
C GLU A 220 -12.71 -2.58 22.02
N GLY A 221 -11.38 -2.54 22.23
CA GLY A 221 -10.61 -3.71 22.63
C GLY A 221 -10.32 -4.73 21.53
N LEU A 222 -10.80 -4.51 20.28
CA LEU A 222 -10.48 -5.39 19.15
C LEU A 222 -9.01 -5.31 18.70
N TYR A 223 -8.33 -4.24 19.03
CA TYR A 223 -6.92 -4.02 18.67
C TYR A 223 -6.11 -3.71 19.92
N ARG A 224 -4.87 -4.16 19.94
CA ARG A 224 -3.92 -3.93 21.02
C ARG A 224 -2.55 -3.60 20.46
N ALA A 225 -1.90 -2.59 21.01
CA ALA A 225 -0.48 -2.32 20.76
C ALA A 225 0.39 -3.39 21.45
N THR A 226 1.46 -3.81 20.79
CA THR A 226 2.31 -4.92 21.24
C THR A 226 3.67 -4.51 21.72
N ILE A 227 4.20 -3.36 21.28
CA ILE A 227 5.54 -2.85 21.58
C ILE A 227 5.44 -1.33 21.81
N PRO A 228 4.86 -0.89 22.96
CA PRO A 228 4.63 0.54 23.22
C PRO A 228 5.89 1.39 23.17
N GLU A 229 7.02 0.88 23.64
CA GLU A 229 8.30 1.58 23.65
C GLU A 229 8.80 2.01 22.25
N GLN A 230 8.36 1.33 21.19
CA GLN A 230 8.67 1.71 19.82
C GLN A 230 7.76 2.83 19.29
N MET A 231 6.71 3.19 20.03
CA MET A 231 5.72 4.20 19.62
C MET A 231 6.03 5.58 20.19
N LYS A 232 6.86 5.66 21.23
CA LYS A 232 7.09 6.87 22.01
C LYS A 232 7.51 8.06 21.16
N GLY A 233 6.66 9.08 21.15
CA GLY A 233 6.90 10.35 20.46
C GLY A 233 6.96 10.24 18.93
N ARG A 234 6.58 9.11 18.35
CA ARG A 234 6.60 8.88 16.90
C ARG A 234 5.25 9.14 16.27
N HIS A 235 5.28 9.49 14.99
CA HIS A 235 4.11 9.70 14.17
C HIS A 235 3.90 8.52 13.20
N PHE A 236 2.76 7.83 13.32
CA PHE A 236 2.44 6.68 12.49
C PHE A 236 1.26 6.96 11.56
N LEU A 237 1.36 6.48 10.32
CA LEU A 237 0.26 6.40 9.39
C LEU A 237 -0.39 5.02 9.48
N ILE A 238 -1.61 4.94 10.00
CA ILE A 238 -2.42 3.73 9.96
C ILE A 238 -3.01 3.57 8.57
N VAL A 239 -2.82 2.39 7.95
CA VAL A 239 -3.23 2.11 6.58
C VAL A 239 -4.30 1.03 6.57
N ASP A 240 -5.45 1.29 5.90
CA ASP A 240 -6.53 0.32 5.69
C ASP A 240 -6.95 0.23 4.21
N ASP A 241 -7.68 -0.83 3.85
CA ASP A 241 -8.23 -0.99 2.50
C ASP A 241 -9.47 -0.12 2.29
N VAL A 242 -10.43 -0.12 3.22
CA VAL A 242 -11.69 0.61 3.08
C VAL A 242 -12.17 1.19 4.40
N CYS A 243 -12.36 2.50 4.43
CA CYS A 243 -13.03 3.22 5.51
C CYS A 243 -14.52 3.39 5.18
N THR A 244 -15.40 2.91 6.04
CA THR A 244 -16.86 3.12 5.93
C THR A 244 -17.38 3.94 7.12
N THR A 245 -17.43 3.34 8.29
CA THR A 245 -17.87 3.98 9.54
C THR A 245 -16.71 4.55 10.35
N GLY A 246 -15.47 4.37 9.93
CA GLY A 246 -14.28 4.76 10.68
C GLY A 246 -13.96 3.89 11.89
N ALA A 247 -14.83 2.96 12.28
CA ALA A 247 -14.70 2.17 13.52
C ALA A 247 -13.38 1.39 13.63
N THR A 248 -12.92 0.80 12.52
CA THR A 248 -11.64 0.07 12.50
C THR A 248 -10.46 1.00 12.74
N LEU A 249 -10.39 2.11 12.00
CA LEU A 249 -9.30 3.09 12.11
C LEU A 249 -9.31 3.77 13.49
N SER A 250 -10.50 4.11 14.01
CA SER A 250 -10.68 4.64 15.36
C SER A 250 -10.16 3.69 16.42
N ALA A 251 -10.53 2.40 16.37
CA ALA A 251 -10.08 1.40 17.31
C ALA A 251 -8.55 1.16 17.26
N CYS A 252 -7.96 1.18 16.05
CA CYS A 252 -6.51 1.09 15.90
C CYS A 252 -5.79 2.32 16.48
N ALA A 253 -6.28 3.53 16.17
CA ALA A 253 -5.73 4.78 16.69
C ALA A 253 -5.85 4.85 18.21
N LYS A 254 -7.00 4.46 18.78
CA LYS A 254 -7.23 4.38 20.23
C LYS A 254 -6.23 3.43 20.90
N ALA A 255 -6.04 2.23 20.33
CA ALA A 255 -5.09 1.25 20.87
C ALA A 255 -3.63 1.76 20.89
N ILE A 256 -3.22 2.57 19.91
CA ILE A 256 -1.89 3.20 19.91
C ILE A 256 -1.81 4.30 20.96
N LYS A 257 -2.79 5.20 21.03
CA LYS A 257 -2.82 6.31 21.99
C LYS A 257 -2.95 5.85 23.45
N GLU A 258 -3.66 4.74 23.71
CA GLU A 258 -3.74 4.11 25.02
C GLU A 258 -2.41 3.48 25.46
N ALA A 259 -1.67 2.92 24.50
CA ALA A 259 -0.36 2.34 24.77
C ALA A 259 0.72 3.42 24.97
N ASP A 260 0.66 4.49 24.20
CA ASP A 260 1.53 5.66 24.32
C ASP A 260 0.80 6.95 23.92
N PRO A 261 0.36 7.77 24.90
CA PRO A 261 -0.31 9.05 24.63
C PRO A 261 0.55 10.06 23.84
N SER A 262 1.88 9.92 23.84
CA SER A 262 2.79 10.80 23.10
C SER A 262 2.90 10.45 21.61
N ALA A 263 2.46 9.27 21.20
CA ALA A 263 2.46 8.87 19.80
C ALA A 263 1.47 9.70 18.99
N CYS A 264 1.86 10.19 17.81
CA CYS A 264 0.97 10.82 16.85
C CYS A 264 0.42 9.79 15.88
N VAL A 265 -0.82 9.98 15.44
CA VAL A 265 -1.50 9.04 14.54
C VAL A 265 -2.19 9.81 13.42
N SER A 266 -1.87 9.43 12.19
CA SER A 266 -2.63 9.79 10.99
C SER A 266 -3.26 8.53 10.38
N ILE A 267 -4.29 8.70 9.58
CA ILE A 267 -5.03 7.59 8.97
C ILE A 267 -5.07 7.72 7.45
N PHE A 268 -4.95 6.59 6.79
CA PHE A 268 -5.11 6.47 5.36
C PHE A 268 -5.99 5.25 5.02
N ALA A 269 -6.92 5.43 4.10
CA ALA A 269 -7.66 4.33 3.49
C ALA A 269 -7.52 4.36 1.97
N LEU A 270 -7.40 3.20 1.33
CA LEU A 270 -7.44 3.14 -0.14
C LEU A 270 -8.75 3.74 -0.65
N ALA A 271 -9.84 3.44 0.01
CA ALA A 271 -11.15 4.00 -0.32
C ALA A 271 -11.92 4.44 0.92
N TRP A 272 -12.56 5.60 0.83
CA TRP A 272 -13.54 6.05 1.80
C TRP A 272 -14.94 6.03 1.18
N VAL A 273 -15.86 5.36 1.86
CA VAL A 273 -17.29 5.34 1.49
C VAL A 273 -18.03 6.27 2.46
N GLY A 274 -18.30 7.49 1.98
CA GLY A 274 -19.07 8.51 2.69
C GLY A 274 -20.56 8.51 2.29
N GLU A 275 -21.35 9.27 3.03
CA GLU A 275 -22.77 9.52 2.74
C GLU A 275 -22.97 10.54 1.62
#